data_02768fca1c115491abb188630863db84
#
_entry.id   02768fca1c115491abb188630863db84
#
_cell.length_a   1.000
_cell.length_b   1.000
_cell.length_c   1.000
_cell.angle_alpha   90.00
_cell.angle_beta   90.00
_cell.angle_gamma   90.00
#
_symmetry.space_group_name_H-M   'P 1'
#
loop_
_entity.id
_entity.type
_entity.pdbx_description
1 polymer ?
#
loop_
_entity_poly.entity_id
_entity_poly.type
_entity_poly.pdbx_seq_one_letter_code
_entity_poly.pdbx_strand_id
1 'polypeptide(L)'
;MKVVVVGCTHAGTAAVKSILTNHPNAEVIVYERNDNVSFLSCGIALYVGGVVKEAASLFYSSPEELASLGATVKMEHDVETIDVNHKTVTAKDIQTGIEETVSYDKLVMTTGSWPIVPPIKGIEAENILLCKNYNQANVIIERAKEAKKVVVVGGGYIGIELVEAFVESGKEVTLIDGLDRILNKYLDKPFTDVLEKELVDRGVTLALGENVQEFKSDVSGHVNKVITPSQEFEADMVIMCVGFTPNTVLLNDKVDMLPNGAIVVDEYMRSSNPDILAAGDSAVVHYNPSNSTNYIPLATNAVRQGMLVGYNLTDEKLAYRGTQGTSGLYLFGWKIGSTGVTLESAKMNNLEVSATQFEDNYRPEFMPTTENVMMELVYEKGTNRIVGGQLMSKYDITQSANTLSLAVQNNMTVEDLALSDFFFQPHFDRPWNYLNLLAQAALNDIAKK
;
A
#
# COMPACT_ATOMS: atom_id res chain seq x y z
N MET A 1 3.84 -7.22 33.06
CA MET A 1 4.61 -6.67 31.93
C MET A 1 3.84 -5.48 31.37
N LYS A 2 4.48 -4.34 31.26
CA LYS A 2 3.90 -3.12 30.70
C LYS A 2 4.33 -2.96 29.25
N VAL A 3 3.38 -2.84 28.35
CA VAL A 3 3.58 -2.68 26.90
C VAL A 3 3.04 -1.33 26.47
N VAL A 4 3.89 -0.53 25.83
CA VAL A 4 3.46 0.73 25.21
C VAL A 4 3.39 0.54 23.69
N VAL A 5 2.25 0.87 23.09
CA VAL A 5 2.02 0.82 21.64
C VAL A 5 1.86 2.25 21.13
N VAL A 6 2.66 2.64 20.13
CA VAL A 6 2.62 3.99 19.54
C VAL A 6 2.05 3.92 18.14
N GLY A 7 0.86 4.53 17.95
CA GLY A 7 0.07 4.49 16.73
C GLY A 7 -0.90 3.31 16.68
N CYS A 8 -2.14 3.55 16.25
CA CYS A 8 -3.21 2.56 16.32
C CYS A 8 -4.11 2.52 15.07
N THR A 9 -3.48 2.52 13.88
CA THR A 9 -4.16 2.18 12.63
C THR A 9 -4.11 0.65 12.39
N HIS A 10 -3.63 0.18 11.22
CA HIS A 10 -3.65 -1.24 10.86
C HIS A 10 -2.76 -2.10 11.77
N ALA A 11 -1.47 -1.80 11.82
CA ALA A 11 -0.52 -2.60 12.58
C ALA A 11 -0.77 -2.49 14.10
N GLY A 12 -1.04 -1.27 14.59
CA GLY A 12 -1.27 -1.05 16.02
C GLY A 12 -2.54 -1.73 16.52
N THR A 13 -3.65 -1.62 15.81
CA THR A 13 -4.90 -2.32 16.16
C THR A 13 -4.71 -3.84 16.19
N ALA A 14 -4.03 -4.40 15.18
CA ALA A 14 -3.72 -5.83 15.13
C ALA A 14 -2.78 -6.25 16.26
N ALA A 15 -1.75 -5.44 16.56
CA ALA A 15 -0.80 -5.70 17.64
C ALA A 15 -1.50 -5.70 19.01
N VAL A 16 -2.30 -4.67 19.32
CA VAL A 16 -3.04 -4.57 20.59
C VAL A 16 -3.93 -5.79 20.80
N LYS A 17 -4.76 -6.14 19.79
CA LYS A 17 -5.64 -7.31 19.87
C LYS A 17 -4.85 -8.62 20.08
N SER A 18 -3.74 -8.78 19.35
CA SER A 18 -2.89 -9.97 19.47
C SER A 18 -2.14 -10.03 20.80
N ILE A 19 -1.64 -8.89 21.31
CA ILE A 19 -0.97 -8.83 22.62
C ILE A 19 -1.94 -9.24 23.74
N LEU A 20 -3.13 -8.64 23.79
CA LEU A 20 -4.12 -8.92 24.82
C LEU A 20 -4.62 -10.38 24.77
N THR A 21 -4.69 -10.96 23.56
CA THR A 21 -5.06 -12.38 23.38
C THR A 21 -3.96 -13.32 23.89
N ASN A 22 -2.70 -13.06 23.56
CA ASN A 22 -1.59 -13.96 23.88
C ASN A 22 -0.96 -13.68 25.26
N HIS A 23 -1.15 -12.48 25.80
CA HIS A 23 -0.61 -12.00 27.08
C HIS A 23 -1.69 -11.29 27.90
N PRO A 24 -2.72 -12.01 28.39
CA PRO A 24 -3.90 -11.41 29.05
C PRO A 24 -3.59 -10.65 30.34
N ASN A 25 -2.40 -10.85 30.92
CA ASN A 25 -1.93 -10.14 32.11
C ASN A 25 -1.00 -8.95 31.78
N ALA A 26 -0.86 -8.59 30.50
CA ALA A 26 -0.07 -7.42 30.12
C ALA A 26 -0.87 -6.13 30.39
N GLU A 27 -0.21 -5.13 30.95
CA GLU A 27 -0.72 -3.77 31.00
C GLU A 27 -0.38 -3.11 29.64
N VAL A 28 -1.39 -2.87 28.80
CA VAL A 28 -1.20 -2.31 27.45
C VAL A 28 -1.69 -0.86 27.43
N ILE A 29 -0.76 0.06 27.12
CA ILE A 29 -1.05 1.48 26.94
C ILE A 29 -0.84 1.82 25.45
N VAL A 30 -1.87 2.42 24.85
CA VAL A 30 -1.86 2.83 23.44
C VAL A 30 -1.86 4.35 23.34
N TYR A 31 -0.90 4.93 22.64
CA TYR A 31 -0.88 6.34 22.29
C TYR A 31 -1.22 6.51 20.80
N GLU A 32 -2.31 7.20 20.52
CA GLU A 32 -2.73 7.57 19.16
C GLU A 32 -2.88 9.10 19.08
N ARG A 33 -2.18 9.71 18.12
CA ARG A 33 -2.22 11.17 17.96
C ARG A 33 -3.49 11.68 17.28
N ASN A 34 -4.19 10.81 16.52
CA ASN A 34 -5.46 11.15 15.89
C ASN A 34 -6.62 10.97 16.88
N ASP A 35 -7.79 11.48 16.49
CA ASP A 35 -9.07 11.32 17.18
C ASP A 35 -9.76 9.97 16.84
N ASN A 36 -9.09 9.10 16.10
CA ASN A 36 -9.65 7.83 15.63
C ASN A 36 -8.58 6.75 15.55
N VAL A 37 -9.01 5.48 15.60
CA VAL A 37 -8.18 4.28 15.38
C VAL A 37 -8.70 3.50 14.18
N SER A 38 -7.93 2.56 13.66
CA SER A 38 -8.35 1.57 12.66
C SER A 38 -8.86 2.12 11.32
N PHE A 39 -8.62 3.38 11.00
CA PHE A 39 -9.08 3.96 9.73
C PHE A 39 -8.53 3.20 8.53
N LEU A 40 -9.43 2.74 7.64
CA LEU A 40 -9.09 2.04 6.40
C LEU A 40 -8.73 3.05 5.31
N SER A 41 -7.47 3.51 5.32
CA SER A 41 -6.97 4.51 4.36
C SER A 41 -7.07 4.07 2.90
N CYS A 42 -7.05 2.76 2.62
CA CYS A 42 -7.30 2.22 1.27
C CYS A 42 -8.73 2.50 0.76
N GLY A 43 -9.67 2.90 1.63
CA GLY A 43 -11.02 3.29 1.26
C GLY A 43 -11.21 4.78 0.95
N ILE A 44 -10.15 5.60 1.03
CA ILE A 44 -10.27 7.06 0.84
C ILE A 44 -10.84 7.40 -0.53
N ALA A 45 -10.32 6.82 -1.60
CA ALA A 45 -10.80 7.09 -2.95
C ALA A 45 -12.28 6.68 -3.14
N LEU A 46 -12.70 5.57 -2.53
CA LEU A 46 -14.10 5.12 -2.53
C LEU A 46 -15.01 6.09 -1.76
N TYR A 47 -14.49 6.69 -0.69
CA TYR A 47 -15.21 7.70 0.10
C TYR A 47 -15.29 9.04 -0.63
N VAL A 48 -14.19 9.49 -1.22
CA VAL A 48 -14.13 10.69 -2.07
C VAL A 48 -15.06 10.57 -3.29
N GLY A 49 -15.08 9.40 -3.94
CA GLY A 49 -15.96 9.10 -5.08
C GLY A 49 -17.41 8.78 -4.71
N GLY A 50 -17.77 8.77 -3.41
CA GLY A 50 -19.14 8.54 -2.95
C GLY A 50 -19.64 7.10 -3.05
N VAL A 51 -18.76 6.13 -3.32
CA VAL A 51 -19.06 4.69 -3.24
C VAL A 51 -19.32 4.29 -1.79
N VAL A 52 -18.46 4.73 -0.89
CA VAL A 52 -18.68 4.65 0.57
C VAL A 52 -19.41 5.93 0.99
N LYS A 53 -20.63 5.78 1.48
CA LYS A 53 -21.48 6.92 1.87
C LYS A 53 -21.25 7.34 3.32
N GLU A 54 -21.04 6.37 4.18
CA GLU A 54 -20.90 6.55 5.64
C GLU A 54 -19.44 6.33 6.03
N ALA A 55 -18.76 7.39 6.46
CA ALA A 55 -17.36 7.33 6.90
C ALA A 55 -17.12 6.29 8.01
N ALA A 56 -18.12 6.06 8.89
CA ALA A 56 -18.07 5.06 9.94
C ALA A 56 -17.77 3.63 9.42
N SER A 57 -18.13 3.33 8.16
CA SER A 57 -17.85 2.03 7.52
C SER A 57 -16.36 1.79 7.22
N LEU A 58 -15.53 2.84 7.30
CA LEU A 58 -14.09 2.76 7.09
C LEU A 58 -13.31 2.50 8.39
N PHE A 59 -13.99 2.29 9.51
CA PHE A 59 -13.37 1.95 10.79
C PHE A 59 -13.77 0.51 11.18
N TYR A 60 -12.78 -0.34 11.41
CA TYR A 60 -13.01 -1.75 11.76
C TYR A 60 -12.69 -2.06 13.23
N SER A 61 -12.40 -1.06 14.03
CA SER A 61 -12.24 -1.09 15.49
C SER A 61 -12.48 0.31 16.08
N SER A 62 -12.65 0.38 17.38
CA SER A 62 -12.81 1.66 18.10
C SER A 62 -11.97 1.68 19.39
N PRO A 63 -11.72 2.88 19.97
CA PRO A 63 -11.05 2.99 21.27
C PRO A 63 -11.80 2.22 22.36
N GLU A 64 -13.14 2.23 22.33
CA GLU A 64 -13.98 1.51 23.30
C GLU A 64 -13.86 -0.01 23.16
N GLU A 65 -13.80 -0.52 21.93
CA GLU A 65 -13.55 -1.95 21.69
C GLU A 65 -12.19 -2.36 22.27
N LEU A 66 -11.13 -1.61 21.96
CA LEU A 66 -9.79 -1.92 22.49
C LEU A 66 -9.72 -1.80 24.01
N ALA A 67 -10.41 -0.83 24.60
CA ALA A 67 -10.52 -0.68 26.05
C ALA A 67 -11.29 -1.85 26.67
N SER A 68 -12.34 -2.34 26.03
CA SER A 68 -13.11 -3.49 26.51
C SER A 68 -12.27 -4.80 26.50
N LEU A 69 -11.24 -4.88 25.65
CA LEU A 69 -10.28 -5.98 25.63
C LEU A 69 -9.18 -5.83 26.71
N GLY A 70 -9.07 -4.70 27.37
CA GLY A 70 -8.12 -4.45 28.45
C GLY A 70 -7.00 -3.45 28.15
N ALA A 71 -7.04 -2.74 27.01
CA ALA A 71 -6.08 -1.68 26.72
C ALA A 71 -6.46 -0.34 27.39
N THR A 72 -5.47 0.42 27.82
CA THR A 72 -5.62 1.85 28.11
C THR A 72 -5.36 2.63 26.85
N VAL A 73 -6.39 3.19 26.22
CA VAL A 73 -6.26 3.92 24.95
C VAL A 73 -6.24 5.43 25.20
N LYS A 74 -5.15 6.07 24.82
CA LYS A 74 -4.90 7.51 24.91
C LYS A 74 -5.02 8.11 23.50
N MET A 75 -6.21 8.63 23.19
CA MET A 75 -6.48 9.31 21.91
C MET A 75 -5.98 10.75 21.98
N GLU A 76 -5.60 11.33 20.83
CA GLU A 76 -5.08 12.69 20.72
C GLU A 76 -3.84 12.92 21.60
N HIS A 77 -3.03 11.88 21.77
CA HIS A 77 -1.76 11.95 22.48
C HIS A 77 -0.60 11.72 21.52
N ASP A 78 0.24 12.74 21.35
CA ASP A 78 1.42 12.68 20.51
C ASP A 78 2.63 12.25 21.34
N VAL A 79 3.30 11.17 20.93
CA VAL A 79 4.55 10.76 21.56
C VAL A 79 5.67 11.65 21.03
N GLU A 80 6.27 12.43 21.91
CA GLU A 80 7.30 13.39 21.55
C GLU A 80 8.72 12.85 21.75
N THR A 81 8.94 11.97 22.75
CA THR A 81 10.25 11.37 23.01
C THR A 81 10.19 9.94 23.49
N ILE A 82 11.22 9.18 23.14
CA ILE A 82 11.48 7.81 23.61
C ILE A 82 12.90 7.75 24.17
N ASP A 83 13.05 7.43 25.45
CA ASP A 83 14.34 7.14 26.08
C ASP A 83 14.50 5.62 26.19
N VAL A 84 15.34 5.05 25.31
CA VAL A 84 15.57 3.60 25.26
C VAL A 84 16.43 3.09 26.42
N ASN A 85 17.24 3.96 27.04
CA ASN A 85 18.11 3.59 28.16
C ASN A 85 17.32 3.49 29.46
N HIS A 86 16.40 4.43 29.69
CA HIS A 86 15.51 4.43 30.87
C HIS A 86 14.19 3.71 30.61
N LYS A 87 13.95 3.25 29.36
CA LYS A 87 12.71 2.60 28.92
C LYS A 87 11.49 3.44 29.25
N THR A 88 11.48 4.68 28.81
CA THR A 88 10.35 5.61 29.01
C THR A 88 9.88 6.22 27.69
N VAL A 89 8.59 6.52 27.64
CA VAL A 89 7.92 7.26 26.57
C VAL A 89 7.31 8.51 27.19
N THR A 90 7.56 9.67 26.60
CA THR A 90 6.86 10.92 26.94
C THR A 90 5.89 11.25 25.84
N ALA A 91 4.62 11.40 26.24
CA ALA A 91 3.52 11.74 25.35
C ALA A 91 2.84 13.01 25.83
N LYS A 92 2.33 13.80 24.89
CA LYS A 92 1.62 15.05 25.12
C LYS A 92 0.18 14.93 24.69
N ASP A 93 -0.73 15.23 25.57
CA ASP A 93 -2.14 15.44 25.23
C ASP A 93 -2.25 16.70 24.36
N ILE A 94 -2.71 16.52 23.12
CA ILE A 94 -2.79 17.58 22.11
C ILE A 94 -3.82 18.64 22.50
N GLN A 95 -4.89 18.25 23.21
CA GLN A 95 -5.97 19.14 23.60
C GLN A 95 -5.59 20.03 24.78
N THR A 96 -4.92 19.45 25.78
CA THR A 96 -4.58 20.16 27.03
C THR A 96 -3.14 20.68 27.08
N GLY A 97 -2.27 20.13 26.24
CA GLY A 97 -0.83 20.40 26.26
C GLY A 97 -0.09 19.74 27.43
N ILE A 98 -0.75 18.91 28.23
CA ILE A 98 -0.13 18.23 29.38
C ILE A 98 0.72 17.06 28.91
N GLU A 99 1.95 16.98 29.40
CA GLU A 99 2.86 15.88 29.15
C GLU A 99 2.76 14.82 30.25
N GLU A 100 2.85 13.56 29.86
CA GLU A 100 3.02 12.43 30.77
C GLU A 100 4.20 11.56 30.33
N THR A 101 4.92 11.01 31.29
CA THR A 101 6.01 10.06 31.02
C THR A 101 5.68 8.73 31.67
N VAL A 102 5.73 7.65 30.86
CA VAL A 102 5.47 6.28 31.32
C VAL A 102 6.66 5.37 31.02
N SER A 103 6.92 4.43 31.92
CA SER A 103 7.90 3.35 31.67
C SER A 103 7.28 2.21 30.89
N TYR A 104 8.10 1.43 30.19
CA TYR A 104 7.68 0.22 29.49
C TYR A 104 8.64 -0.95 29.75
N ASP A 105 8.13 -2.18 29.68
CA ASP A 105 8.95 -3.38 29.54
C ASP A 105 9.17 -3.69 28.05
N LYS A 106 8.14 -3.47 27.19
CA LYS A 106 8.20 -3.60 25.74
C LYS A 106 7.55 -2.38 25.07
N LEU A 107 8.18 -1.92 24.00
CA LEU A 107 7.68 -0.83 23.15
C LEU A 107 7.34 -1.37 21.76
N VAL A 108 6.19 -1.01 21.24
CA VAL A 108 5.71 -1.43 19.90
C VAL A 108 5.53 -0.17 19.04
N MET A 109 6.33 -0.05 18.00
CA MET A 109 6.29 1.08 17.06
C MET A 109 5.44 0.73 15.84
N THR A 110 4.27 1.33 15.79
CA THR A 110 3.29 1.19 14.70
C THR A 110 2.81 2.55 14.19
N THR A 111 3.73 3.51 14.20
CA THR A 111 3.51 4.91 13.81
C THR A 111 3.25 5.11 12.32
N GLY A 112 3.42 4.04 11.53
CA GLY A 112 3.09 4.03 10.13
C GLY A 112 3.99 4.91 9.26
N SER A 113 3.41 5.57 8.29
CA SER A 113 4.09 6.43 7.32
C SER A 113 3.35 7.74 7.12
N TRP A 114 4.07 8.74 6.58
CA TRP A 114 3.51 10.04 6.24
C TRP A 114 3.72 10.36 4.75
N PRO A 115 2.79 11.06 4.08
CA PRO A 115 2.98 11.49 2.70
C PRO A 115 4.23 12.33 2.54
N ILE A 116 4.99 12.07 1.49
CA ILE A 116 6.14 12.88 1.13
C ILE A 116 5.64 14.25 0.66
N VAL A 117 6.20 15.32 1.24
CA VAL A 117 5.99 16.70 0.82
C VAL A 117 7.31 17.18 0.20
N PRO A 118 7.44 17.14 -1.13
CA PRO A 118 8.67 17.57 -1.80
C PRO A 118 8.85 19.09 -1.68
N PRO A 119 10.09 19.60 -1.65
CA PRO A 119 10.37 21.04 -1.52
C PRO A 119 10.13 21.78 -2.84
N ILE A 120 8.87 21.78 -3.31
CA ILE A 120 8.44 22.46 -4.54
C ILE A 120 8.01 23.89 -4.16
N LYS A 121 8.42 24.87 -4.95
CA LYS A 121 8.02 26.27 -4.75
C LYS A 121 6.49 26.40 -4.77
N GLY A 122 5.91 27.03 -3.76
CA GLY A 122 4.47 27.24 -3.60
C GLY A 122 3.69 26.03 -3.08
N ILE A 123 4.37 24.99 -2.57
CA ILE A 123 3.73 23.78 -2.01
C ILE A 123 2.82 24.08 -0.80
N GLU A 124 3.03 25.22 -0.16
CA GLU A 124 2.26 25.71 0.97
C GLU A 124 0.95 26.42 0.58
N ALA A 125 0.66 26.59 -0.72
CA ALA A 125 -0.56 27.22 -1.18
C ALA A 125 -1.80 26.44 -0.71
N GLU A 126 -2.88 27.18 -0.42
CA GLU A 126 -4.15 26.54 -0.05
C GLU A 126 -4.69 25.68 -1.20
N ASN A 127 -5.44 24.65 -0.86
CA ASN A 127 -5.96 23.62 -1.78
C ASN A 127 -4.89 22.71 -2.40
N ILE A 128 -3.66 22.68 -1.88
CA ILE A 128 -2.71 21.59 -2.11
C ILE A 128 -2.84 20.64 -0.94
N LEU A 129 -3.36 19.43 -1.19
CA LEU A 129 -3.81 18.51 -0.17
C LEU A 129 -3.01 17.21 -0.16
N LEU A 130 -2.87 16.62 1.01
CA LEU A 130 -2.31 15.29 1.22
C LEU A 130 -3.43 14.26 1.35
N CYS A 131 -3.15 12.99 1.05
CA CYS A 131 -4.10 11.90 1.12
C CYS A 131 -3.52 10.72 1.90
N LYS A 132 -3.89 10.59 3.19
CA LYS A 132 -3.42 9.49 4.06
C LYS A 132 -4.39 9.11 5.15
N ASN A 133 -5.03 10.04 5.83
CA ASN A 133 -5.85 9.81 7.00
C ASN A 133 -7.29 10.33 6.83
N TYR A 134 -8.13 10.06 7.82
CA TYR A 134 -9.54 10.43 7.83
C TYR A 134 -9.77 11.94 7.70
N ASN A 135 -9.01 12.74 8.46
CA ASN A 135 -9.15 14.19 8.44
C ASN A 135 -8.78 14.78 7.08
N GLN A 136 -7.72 14.28 6.45
CA GLN A 136 -7.33 14.67 5.09
C GLN A 136 -8.39 14.26 4.05
N ALA A 137 -8.98 13.06 4.18
CA ALA A 137 -10.08 12.63 3.31
C ALA A 137 -11.27 13.57 3.38
N ASN A 138 -11.67 14.01 4.58
CA ASN A 138 -12.77 14.97 4.77
C ASN A 138 -12.45 16.34 4.15
N VAL A 139 -11.21 16.82 4.28
CA VAL A 139 -10.77 18.08 3.64
C VAL A 139 -10.85 17.95 2.12
N ILE A 140 -10.38 16.83 1.55
CA ILE A 140 -10.48 16.57 0.11
C ILE A 140 -11.94 16.61 -0.36
N ILE A 141 -12.84 15.92 0.34
CA ILE A 141 -14.27 15.87 -0.01
C ILE A 141 -14.88 17.27 0.05
N GLU A 142 -14.59 18.05 1.09
CA GLU A 142 -15.11 19.40 1.24
C GLU A 142 -14.63 20.31 0.11
N ARG A 143 -13.34 20.32 -0.18
CA ARG A 143 -12.76 21.15 -1.24
C ARG A 143 -13.21 20.69 -2.64
N ALA A 144 -13.42 19.40 -2.82
CA ALA A 144 -13.92 18.86 -4.10
C ALA A 144 -15.34 19.34 -4.45
N LYS A 145 -16.16 19.82 -3.51
CA LYS A 145 -17.50 20.35 -3.81
C LYS A 145 -17.45 21.57 -4.75
N GLU A 146 -16.47 22.41 -4.59
CA GLU A 146 -16.30 23.64 -5.36
C GLU A 146 -15.31 23.51 -6.52
N ALA A 147 -14.31 22.62 -6.39
CA ALA A 147 -13.28 22.40 -7.40
C ALA A 147 -13.89 21.80 -8.68
N LYS A 148 -13.50 22.34 -9.84
CA LYS A 148 -13.80 21.82 -11.18
C LYS A 148 -12.59 21.18 -11.83
N LYS A 149 -11.41 21.80 -11.66
CA LYS A 149 -10.12 21.34 -12.19
C LYS A 149 -9.26 20.78 -11.08
N VAL A 150 -9.04 19.48 -11.13
CA VAL A 150 -8.26 18.74 -10.12
C VAL A 150 -6.98 18.25 -10.75
N VAL A 151 -5.85 18.57 -10.12
CA VAL A 151 -4.55 18.01 -10.50
C VAL A 151 -4.15 16.98 -9.45
N VAL A 152 -3.86 15.76 -9.90
CA VAL A 152 -3.29 14.70 -9.07
C VAL A 152 -1.82 14.57 -9.43
N VAL A 153 -0.93 14.67 -8.44
CA VAL A 153 0.52 14.54 -8.62
C VAL A 153 0.97 13.20 -8.06
N GLY A 154 1.35 12.28 -8.95
CA GLY A 154 1.76 10.91 -8.65
C GLY A 154 0.78 9.86 -9.18
N GLY A 155 1.24 9.03 -10.12
CA GLY A 155 0.49 7.99 -10.84
C GLY A 155 0.57 6.60 -10.20
N GLY A 156 0.79 6.51 -8.86
CA GLY A 156 0.68 5.26 -8.10
C GLY A 156 -0.78 4.91 -7.78
N TYR A 157 -1.01 3.82 -7.02
CA TYR A 157 -2.38 3.35 -6.69
C TYR A 157 -3.30 4.45 -6.19
N ILE A 158 -2.89 5.19 -5.16
CA ILE A 158 -3.72 6.24 -4.55
C ILE A 158 -4.09 7.32 -5.56
N GLY A 159 -3.10 7.77 -6.36
CA GLY A 159 -3.34 8.80 -7.37
C GLY A 159 -4.31 8.33 -8.44
N ILE A 160 -4.15 7.12 -8.95
CA ILE A 160 -5.01 6.53 -9.99
C ILE A 160 -6.44 6.32 -9.47
N GLU A 161 -6.62 5.83 -8.25
CA GLU A 161 -7.95 5.67 -7.64
C GLU A 161 -8.65 7.02 -7.42
N LEU A 162 -7.91 8.05 -7.02
CA LEU A 162 -8.45 9.41 -6.91
C LEU A 162 -8.79 10.03 -8.27
N VAL A 163 -7.97 9.77 -9.30
CA VAL A 163 -8.29 10.17 -10.68
C VAL A 163 -9.63 9.59 -11.12
N GLU A 164 -9.85 8.28 -10.90
CA GLU A 164 -11.16 7.65 -11.19
C GLU A 164 -12.29 8.34 -10.43
N ALA A 165 -12.13 8.50 -9.11
CA ALA A 165 -13.15 9.13 -8.26
C ALA A 165 -13.54 10.54 -8.72
N PHE A 166 -12.55 11.35 -9.13
CA PHE A 166 -12.82 12.70 -9.61
C PHE A 166 -13.43 12.72 -11.01
N VAL A 167 -12.97 11.88 -11.92
CA VAL A 167 -13.57 11.74 -13.27
C VAL A 167 -15.03 11.33 -13.16
N GLU A 168 -15.34 10.33 -12.34
CA GLU A 168 -16.73 9.87 -12.14
C GLU A 168 -17.61 10.91 -11.44
N SER A 169 -17.00 11.80 -10.67
CA SER A 169 -17.66 12.98 -10.08
C SER A 169 -17.80 14.16 -11.06
N GLY A 170 -17.43 13.99 -12.33
CA GLY A 170 -17.57 15.00 -13.38
C GLY A 170 -16.54 16.15 -13.30
N LYS A 171 -15.38 15.92 -12.69
CA LYS A 171 -14.27 16.90 -12.65
C LYS A 171 -13.41 16.81 -13.91
N GLU A 172 -12.78 17.91 -14.27
CA GLU A 172 -11.69 17.96 -15.23
C GLU A 172 -10.41 17.54 -14.48
N VAL A 173 -9.79 16.42 -14.89
CA VAL A 173 -8.68 15.84 -14.14
C VAL A 173 -7.40 15.82 -14.96
N THR A 174 -6.31 16.31 -14.35
CA THR A 174 -4.95 16.17 -14.86
C THR A 174 -4.15 15.30 -13.92
N LEU A 175 -3.48 14.27 -14.44
CA LEU A 175 -2.53 13.45 -13.72
C LEU A 175 -1.11 13.78 -14.16
N ILE A 176 -0.27 14.17 -13.21
CA ILE A 176 1.16 14.48 -13.44
C ILE A 176 2.01 13.44 -12.72
N ASP A 177 2.97 12.82 -13.41
CA ASP A 177 3.95 11.91 -12.79
C ASP A 177 5.35 12.17 -13.39
N GLY A 178 6.36 12.16 -12.53
CA GLY A 178 7.77 12.24 -12.95
C GLY A 178 8.27 11.01 -13.71
N LEU A 179 7.56 9.89 -13.64
CA LEU A 179 7.84 8.69 -14.37
C LEU A 179 7.10 8.68 -15.72
N ASP A 180 7.62 7.92 -16.67
CA ASP A 180 7.14 7.89 -18.06
C ASP A 180 5.82 7.11 -18.25
N ARG A 181 5.29 6.50 -17.20
CA ARG A 181 4.02 5.76 -17.20
C ARG A 181 3.44 5.61 -15.79
N ILE A 182 2.13 5.44 -15.74
CA ILE A 182 1.41 5.17 -14.49
C ILE A 182 1.76 3.79 -13.92
N LEU A 183 1.58 3.59 -12.61
CA LEU A 183 1.67 2.28 -11.94
C LEU A 183 2.95 1.47 -12.25
N ASN A 184 4.03 2.09 -12.74
CA ASN A 184 5.22 1.41 -13.25
C ASN A 184 5.94 0.53 -12.22
N LYS A 185 5.73 0.76 -10.92
CA LYS A 185 6.25 -0.09 -9.84
C LYS A 185 5.51 -1.42 -9.70
N TYR A 186 4.30 -1.51 -10.25
CA TYR A 186 3.36 -2.60 -10.00
C TYR A 186 3.01 -3.39 -11.26
N LEU A 187 3.08 -2.73 -12.43
CA LEU A 187 2.68 -3.29 -13.71
C LEU A 187 3.73 -3.02 -14.79
N ASP A 188 3.93 -3.99 -15.67
CA ASP A 188 4.73 -3.83 -16.88
C ASP A 188 3.98 -3.07 -17.96
N LYS A 189 4.73 -2.54 -18.94
CA LYS A 189 4.22 -1.60 -19.94
C LYS A 189 2.96 -2.04 -20.69
N PRO A 190 2.79 -3.30 -21.12
CA PRO A 190 1.58 -3.69 -21.83
C PRO A 190 0.29 -3.45 -21.06
N PHE A 191 0.31 -3.59 -19.74
CA PHE A 191 -0.84 -3.34 -18.87
C PHE A 191 -1.08 -1.83 -18.71
N THR A 192 -0.01 -1.08 -18.47
CA THR A 192 -0.13 0.37 -18.26
C THR A 192 -0.59 1.10 -19.53
N ASP A 193 -0.17 0.64 -20.72
CA ASP A 193 -0.62 1.21 -22.00
C ASP A 193 -2.15 1.11 -22.17
N VAL A 194 -2.76 0.01 -21.74
CA VAL A 194 -4.22 -0.16 -21.78
C VAL A 194 -4.90 0.79 -20.81
N LEU A 195 -4.36 0.94 -19.61
CA LEU A 195 -4.95 1.79 -18.57
C LEU A 195 -4.76 3.28 -18.89
N GLU A 196 -3.62 3.68 -19.42
CA GLU A 196 -3.36 5.05 -19.87
C GLU A 196 -4.31 5.44 -21.01
N LYS A 197 -4.52 4.51 -21.94
CA LYS A 197 -5.53 4.72 -23.00
C LYS A 197 -6.94 4.89 -22.41
N GLU A 198 -7.35 4.06 -21.46
CA GLU A 198 -8.65 4.18 -20.78
C GLU A 198 -8.80 5.55 -20.11
N LEU A 199 -7.76 6.04 -19.42
CA LEU A 199 -7.74 7.36 -18.78
C LEU A 199 -7.93 8.48 -19.81
N VAL A 200 -7.18 8.45 -20.92
CA VAL A 200 -7.30 9.45 -21.99
C VAL A 200 -8.68 9.41 -22.65
N ASP A 201 -9.20 8.23 -22.92
CA ASP A 201 -10.56 8.04 -23.51
C ASP A 201 -11.65 8.59 -22.57
N ARG A 202 -11.37 8.70 -21.27
CA ARG A 202 -12.25 9.31 -20.25
C ARG A 202 -12.01 10.81 -20.04
N GLY A 203 -11.13 11.42 -20.83
CA GLY A 203 -10.85 12.84 -20.78
C GLY A 203 -9.81 13.26 -19.74
N VAL A 204 -9.06 12.33 -19.15
CA VAL A 204 -7.93 12.67 -18.27
C VAL A 204 -6.77 13.20 -19.08
N THR A 205 -6.24 14.34 -18.66
CA THR A 205 -4.96 14.86 -19.20
C THR A 205 -3.81 14.15 -18.50
N LEU A 206 -2.98 13.41 -19.25
CA LEU A 206 -1.80 12.74 -18.73
C LEU A 206 -0.55 13.58 -19.03
N ALA A 207 0.21 13.95 -18.01
CA ALA A 207 1.51 14.60 -18.07
C ALA A 207 2.57 13.68 -17.43
N LEU A 208 2.99 12.67 -18.19
CA LEU A 208 3.95 11.64 -17.75
C LEU A 208 5.37 12.05 -18.15
N GLY A 209 6.37 11.68 -17.34
CA GLY A 209 7.75 12.15 -17.48
C GLY A 209 7.94 13.62 -17.07
N GLU A 210 6.96 14.21 -16.38
CA GLU A 210 6.90 15.61 -16.00
C GLU A 210 7.01 15.78 -14.48
N ASN A 211 8.02 16.54 -14.03
CA ASN A 211 8.15 16.89 -12.62
C ASN A 211 7.54 18.26 -12.35
N VAL A 212 6.70 18.37 -11.34
CA VAL A 212 6.19 19.66 -10.89
C VAL A 212 7.33 20.51 -10.35
N GLN A 213 7.47 21.75 -10.87
CA GLN A 213 8.51 22.72 -10.49
C GLN A 213 7.99 23.81 -9.57
N GLU A 214 6.74 24.25 -9.77
CA GLU A 214 6.15 25.35 -9.02
C GLU A 214 4.62 25.19 -8.97
N PHE A 215 4.05 25.59 -7.85
CA PHE A 215 2.63 25.88 -7.70
C PHE A 215 2.46 27.40 -7.66
N LYS A 216 1.56 27.94 -8.47
CA LYS A 216 1.15 29.35 -8.40
C LYS A 216 -0.17 29.47 -7.66
N SER A 217 -0.33 30.52 -6.89
CA SER A 217 -1.57 30.86 -6.19
C SER A 217 -2.15 32.16 -6.72
N ASP A 218 -3.44 32.32 -6.53
CA ASP A 218 -4.15 33.56 -6.76
C ASP A 218 -3.91 34.57 -5.62
N VAL A 219 -4.61 35.70 -5.66
CA VAL A 219 -4.47 36.78 -4.66
C VAL A 219 -4.99 36.38 -3.28
N SER A 220 -5.81 35.34 -3.17
CA SER A 220 -6.33 34.79 -1.91
C SER A 220 -5.47 33.66 -1.34
N GLY A 221 -4.40 33.26 -2.03
CA GLY A 221 -3.49 32.20 -1.57
C GLY A 221 -3.87 30.80 -2.02
N HIS A 222 -4.96 30.64 -2.77
CA HIS A 222 -5.35 29.32 -3.31
C HIS A 222 -4.55 28.97 -4.55
N VAL A 223 -4.16 27.69 -4.67
CA VAL A 223 -3.52 27.21 -5.90
C VAL A 223 -4.41 27.46 -7.10
N ASN A 224 -3.82 27.98 -8.19
CA ASN A 224 -4.52 28.21 -9.44
C ASN A 224 -3.80 27.65 -10.66
N LYS A 225 -2.50 27.30 -10.54
CA LYS A 225 -1.73 26.65 -11.60
C LYS A 225 -0.65 25.73 -11.06
N VAL A 226 -0.39 24.67 -11.80
CA VAL A 226 0.73 23.74 -11.62
C VAL A 226 1.68 23.88 -12.81
N ILE A 227 2.96 24.11 -12.55
CA ILE A 227 3.99 24.35 -13.56
C ILE A 227 4.92 23.15 -13.65
N THR A 228 5.10 22.65 -14.87
CA THR A 228 6.12 21.65 -15.21
C THR A 228 7.12 22.24 -16.20
N PRO A 229 8.20 21.53 -16.57
CA PRO A 229 9.17 22.04 -17.55
C PRO A 229 8.56 22.36 -18.92
N SER A 230 7.54 21.61 -19.34
CA SER A 230 6.99 21.71 -20.69
C SER A 230 5.71 22.54 -20.78
N GLN A 231 4.91 22.64 -19.69
CA GLN A 231 3.58 23.25 -19.75
C GLN A 231 3.04 23.71 -18.38
N GLU A 232 1.94 24.45 -18.42
CA GLU A 232 1.20 24.91 -17.25
C GLU A 232 -0.20 24.28 -17.26
N PHE A 233 -0.68 23.84 -16.06
CA PHE A 233 -2.01 23.30 -15.87
C PHE A 233 -2.80 24.19 -14.90
N GLU A 234 -4.03 24.53 -15.26
CA GLU A 234 -4.95 25.19 -14.32
C GLU A 234 -5.43 24.20 -13.26
N ALA A 235 -5.57 24.65 -12.02
CA ALA A 235 -5.99 23.83 -10.92
C ALA A 235 -6.79 24.63 -9.88
N ASP A 236 -7.95 24.11 -9.49
CA ASP A 236 -8.69 24.61 -8.33
C ASP A 236 -8.28 23.83 -7.06
N MET A 237 -7.75 22.61 -7.23
CA MET A 237 -7.29 21.73 -6.16
C MET A 237 -6.18 20.83 -6.68
N VAL A 238 -5.20 20.55 -5.83
CA VAL A 238 -4.08 19.63 -6.12
C VAL A 238 -4.03 18.57 -5.02
N ILE A 239 -3.88 17.29 -5.40
CA ILE A 239 -3.64 16.19 -4.45
C ILE A 239 -2.24 15.64 -4.67
N MET A 240 -1.42 15.63 -3.61
CA MET A 240 -0.07 15.10 -3.63
C MET A 240 -0.07 13.61 -3.29
N CYS A 241 0.32 12.77 -4.26
CA CYS A 241 0.36 11.31 -4.16
C CYS A 241 1.74 10.73 -4.53
N VAL A 242 2.82 11.42 -4.17
CA VAL A 242 4.21 11.12 -4.59
C VAL A 242 4.92 10.10 -3.69
N GLY A 243 4.20 9.39 -2.85
CA GLY A 243 4.73 8.33 -1.99
C GLY A 243 4.75 8.70 -0.52
N PHE A 244 5.36 7.79 0.28
CA PHE A 244 5.35 7.85 1.74
C PHE A 244 6.75 7.66 2.31
N THR A 245 6.99 8.26 3.48
CA THR A 245 8.17 8.02 4.30
C THR A 245 7.75 7.43 5.65
N PRO A 246 8.51 6.48 6.24
CA PRO A 246 8.21 5.96 7.57
C PRO A 246 8.19 7.07 8.62
N ASN A 247 7.24 7.01 9.54
CA ASN A 247 7.13 7.98 10.64
C ASN A 247 7.85 7.44 11.89
N THR A 248 9.18 7.43 11.86
CA THR A 248 10.05 6.70 12.80
C THR A 248 11.13 7.55 13.46
N VAL A 249 11.09 8.87 13.26
CA VAL A 249 12.11 9.82 13.73
C VAL A 249 12.41 9.69 15.23
N LEU A 250 11.45 9.27 16.05
CA LEU A 250 11.58 9.05 17.49
C LEU A 250 12.63 7.98 17.85
N LEU A 251 12.96 7.08 16.93
CA LEU A 251 13.93 6.00 17.09
C LEU A 251 15.22 6.20 16.28
N ASN A 252 15.42 7.36 15.67
CA ASN A 252 16.70 7.68 15.01
C ASN A 252 17.86 7.49 15.98
N ASP A 253 18.93 6.84 15.49
CA ASP A 253 20.15 6.49 16.25
C ASP A 253 19.93 5.59 17.49
N LYS A 254 18.72 5.00 17.64
CA LYS A 254 18.36 4.14 18.78
C LYS A 254 18.15 2.69 18.37
N VAL A 255 17.85 2.44 17.11
CA VAL A 255 17.70 1.12 16.47
C VAL A 255 18.22 1.17 15.04
N ASP A 256 18.50 0.01 14.45
CA ASP A 256 18.91 -0.08 13.05
C ASP A 256 17.77 0.30 12.12
N MET A 257 18.08 1.13 11.12
CA MET A 257 17.12 1.62 10.14
C MET A 257 17.68 1.56 8.72
N LEU A 258 16.80 1.44 7.73
CA LEU A 258 17.15 1.70 6.33
C LEU A 258 17.36 3.21 6.10
N PRO A 259 18.01 3.61 4.98
CA PRO A 259 18.23 5.03 4.66
C PRO A 259 16.95 5.87 4.57
N ASN A 260 15.80 5.24 4.29
CA ASN A 260 14.50 5.92 4.27
C ASN A 260 13.84 6.04 5.65
N GLY A 261 14.47 5.53 6.71
CA GLY A 261 13.98 5.56 8.08
C GLY A 261 13.14 4.33 8.49
N ALA A 262 12.91 3.34 7.61
CA ALA A 262 12.20 2.13 8.01
C ALA A 262 13.00 1.32 9.03
N ILE A 263 12.36 0.96 10.15
CA ILE A 263 13.01 0.19 11.23
C ILE A 263 13.33 -1.22 10.72
N VAL A 264 14.58 -1.63 10.86
CA VAL A 264 15.01 -2.99 10.56
C VAL A 264 14.51 -3.93 11.65
N VAL A 265 13.74 -4.93 11.27
CA VAL A 265 13.22 -5.97 12.16
C VAL A 265 13.58 -7.35 11.63
N ASP A 266 13.71 -8.30 12.55
CA ASP A 266 13.84 -9.73 12.23
C ASP A 266 12.47 -10.36 11.84
N GLU A 267 12.47 -11.66 11.55
CA GLU A 267 11.23 -12.39 11.23
C GLU A 267 10.23 -12.49 12.40
N TYR A 268 10.62 -12.09 13.61
CA TYR A 268 9.78 -12.05 14.80
C TYR A 268 9.33 -10.62 15.17
N MET A 269 9.53 -9.66 14.27
CA MET A 269 9.20 -8.22 14.44
C MET A 269 10.05 -7.48 15.46
N ARG A 270 11.19 -8.00 15.88
CA ARG A 270 12.10 -7.36 16.82
C ARG A 270 13.09 -6.46 16.10
N SER A 271 13.33 -5.28 16.62
CA SER A 271 14.41 -4.40 16.17
C SER A 271 15.76 -4.84 16.72
N SER A 272 16.83 -4.12 16.40
CA SER A 272 18.16 -4.30 17.01
C SER A 272 18.17 -4.08 18.53
N ASN A 273 17.12 -3.42 19.10
CA ASN A 273 16.86 -3.38 20.54
C ASN A 273 15.79 -4.42 20.89
N PRO A 274 16.09 -5.46 21.70
CA PRO A 274 15.16 -6.57 21.96
C PRO A 274 13.89 -6.17 22.73
N ASP A 275 13.84 -4.95 23.29
CA ASP A 275 12.67 -4.43 23.97
C ASP A 275 11.77 -3.57 23.06
N ILE A 276 12.18 -3.40 21.80
CA ILE A 276 11.45 -2.61 20.80
C ILE A 276 11.06 -3.50 19.61
N LEU A 277 9.76 -3.63 19.38
CA LEU A 277 9.20 -4.26 18.20
C LEU A 277 8.63 -3.20 17.27
N ALA A 278 8.60 -3.49 15.96
CA ALA A 278 7.99 -2.58 14.99
C ALA A 278 7.19 -3.34 13.93
N ALA A 279 6.14 -2.71 13.43
CA ALA A 279 5.24 -3.34 12.46
C ALA A 279 4.55 -2.31 11.56
N GLY A 280 4.10 -2.76 10.39
CA GLY A 280 3.44 -1.94 9.37
C GLY A 280 4.40 -1.00 8.66
N ASP A 281 3.89 0.13 8.19
CA ASP A 281 4.67 1.10 7.42
C ASP A 281 5.86 1.73 8.21
N SER A 282 6.01 1.42 9.49
CA SER A 282 7.19 1.82 10.30
C SER A 282 8.38 0.89 10.07
N ALA A 283 8.17 -0.33 9.58
CA ALA A 283 9.16 -1.39 9.54
C ALA A 283 9.42 -1.93 8.14
N VAL A 284 10.52 -2.63 8.00
CA VAL A 284 10.87 -3.38 6.80
C VAL A 284 10.07 -4.68 6.70
N VAL A 285 10.11 -5.29 5.51
CA VAL A 285 9.59 -6.62 5.23
C VAL A 285 10.64 -7.47 4.53
N HIS A 286 10.58 -8.80 4.74
CA HIS A 286 11.29 -9.74 3.89
C HIS A 286 10.51 -9.89 2.58
N TYR A 287 11.18 -9.61 1.44
CA TYR A 287 10.60 -9.67 0.11
C TYR A 287 10.99 -10.97 -0.57
N ASN A 288 10.05 -11.91 -0.67
CA ASN A 288 10.30 -13.27 -1.12
C ASN A 288 10.84 -13.38 -2.56
N PRO A 289 10.37 -12.57 -3.55
CA PRO A 289 10.87 -12.66 -4.92
C PRO A 289 12.39 -12.51 -5.03
N SER A 290 12.98 -11.58 -4.30
CA SER A 290 14.42 -11.28 -4.31
C SER A 290 15.18 -11.80 -3.09
N ASN A 291 14.48 -12.45 -2.15
CA ASN A 291 15.05 -12.91 -0.89
C ASN A 291 15.85 -11.80 -0.18
N SER A 292 15.26 -10.61 -0.07
CA SER A 292 15.92 -9.41 0.44
C SER A 292 15.01 -8.62 1.40
N THR A 293 15.62 -7.71 2.16
CA THR A 293 14.88 -6.77 3.00
C THR A 293 14.45 -5.57 2.18
N ASN A 294 13.16 -5.25 2.21
CA ASN A 294 12.57 -4.15 1.46
C ASN A 294 11.59 -3.32 2.31
N TYR A 295 11.22 -2.15 1.80
CA TYR A 295 10.16 -1.32 2.34
C TYR A 295 8.94 -1.39 1.42
N ILE A 296 7.88 -2.09 1.85
CA ILE A 296 6.66 -2.32 1.08
C ILE A 296 5.45 -2.00 1.98
N PRO A 297 5.02 -0.73 2.02
CA PRO A 297 3.92 -0.27 2.88
C PRO A 297 2.57 -0.73 2.31
N LEU A 298 2.06 -1.84 2.84
CA LEU A 298 0.75 -2.40 2.52
C LEU A 298 -0.04 -2.72 3.79
N ALA A 299 -1.32 -2.41 3.80
CA ALA A 299 -2.21 -2.69 4.93
C ALA A 299 -2.22 -4.18 5.31
N THR A 300 -2.13 -5.08 4.32
CA THR A 300 -2.04 -6.53 4.54
C THR A 300 -0.74 -6.96 5.22
N ASN A 301 0.38 -6.31 4.95
CA ASN A 301 1.63 -6.50 5.68
C ASN A 301 1.48 -5.99 7.12
N ALA A 302 0.93 -4.79 7.29
CA ALA A 302 0.73 -4.15 8.58
C ALA A 302 -0.08 -5.03 9.54
N VAL A 303 -1.21 -5.59 9.08
CA VAL A 303 -2.05 -6.45 9.92
C VAL A 303 -1.33 -7.76 10.29
N ARG A 304 -0.64 -8.42 9.34
CA ARG A 304 0.12 -9.64 9.61
C ARG A 304 1.28 -9.39 10.59
N GLN A 305 2.05 -8.33 10.37
CA GLN A 305 3.15 -7.96 11.27
C GLN A 305 2.63 -7.57 12.66
N GLY A 306 1.54 -6.80 12.75
CA GLY A 306 0.90 -6.46 14.03
C GLY A 306 0.45 -7.70 14.81
N MET A 307 -0.16 -8.68 14.13
CA MET A 307 -0.49 -9.98 14.74
C MET A 307 0.75 -10.67 15.29
N LEU A 308 1.85 -10.70 14.52
CA LEU A 308 3.11 -11.35 14.92
C LEU A 308 3.76 -10.68 16.12
N VAL A 309 3.62 -9.36 16.30
CA VAL A 309 4.08 -8.64 17.50
C VAL A 309 3.51 -9.30 18.76
N GLY A 310 2.20 -9.59 18.78
CA GLY A 310 1.59 -10.22 19.96
C GLY A 310 2.06 -11.66 20.20
N TYR A 311 2.29 -12.45 19.13
CA TYR A 311 2.84 -13.80 19.27
C TYR A 311 4.28 -13.78 19.79
N ASN A 312 5.09 -12.84 19.34
CA ASN A 312 6.55 -12.80 19.55
C ASN A 312 7.00 -11.80 20.63
N LEU A 313 6.08 -11.26 21.40
CA LEU A 313 6.35 -10.20 22.37
C LEU A 313 7.43 -10.56 23.39
N THR A 314 7.46 -11.83 23.84
CA THR A 314 8.43 -12.35 24.81
C THR A 314 9.35 -13.42 24.23
N ASP A 315 8.81 -14.27 23.35
CA ASP A 315 9.48 -15.45 22.83
C ASP A 315 9.32 -15.52 21.30
N GLU A 316 10.19 -16.24 20.61
CA GLU A 316 10.14 -16.50 19.18
C GLU A 316 9.16 -17.63 18.87
N LYS A 317 7.87 -17.32 18.67
CA LYS A 317 6.81 -18.31 18.49
C LYS A 317 6.39 -18.51 17.04
N LEU A 318 6.35 -17.41 16.26
CA LEU A 318 5.82 -17.46 14.90
C LEU A 318 6.60 -16.50 13.99
N ALA A 319 7.41 -17.06 13.11
CA ALA A 319 8.19 -16.29 12.14
C ALA A 319 7.33 -15.73 11.01
N TYR A 320 7.63 -14.52 10.59
CA TYR A 320 7.05 -13.91 9.39
C TYR A 320 7.52 -14.62 8.13
N ARG A 321 6.58 -15.00 7.29
CA ARG A 321 6.86 -15.70 6.02
C ARG A 321 7.24 -14.76 4.88
N GLY A 322 7.41 -13.47 5.16
CA GLY A 322 7.68 -12.47 4.14
C GLY A 322 6.45 -12.04 3.34
N THR A 323 6.70 -11.29 2.29
CA THR A 323 5.67 -10.77 1.38
C THR A 323 6.12 -10.85 -0.07
N GLN A 324 5.16 -10.91 -0.98
CA GLN A 324 5.36 -10.77 -2.42
C GLN A 324 4.88 -9.40 -2.93
N GLY A 325 4.39 -8.54 -2.03
CA GLY A 325 3.81 -7.26 -2.42
C GLY A 325 2.51 -7.41 -3.23
N THR A 326 1.75 -8.49 -2.95
CA THR A 326 0.52 -8.78 -3.70
C THR A 326 -0.51 -7.68 -3.48
N SER A 327 -1.06 -7.15 -4.57
CA SER A 327 -2.00 -6.04 -4.58
C SER A 327 -3.02 -6.19 -5.69
N GLY A 328 -4.13 -5.49 -5.54
CA GLY A 328 -5.19 -5.40 -6.53
C GLY A 328 -5.62 -3.95 -6.74
N LEU A 329 -6.14 -3.66 -7.93
CA LEU A 329 -6.68 -2.36 -8.30
C LEU A 329 -7.95 -2.56 -9.11
N TYR A 330 -8.93 -1.71 -8.86
CA TYR A 330 -10.06 -1.50 -9.75
C TYR A 330 -9.91 -0.13 -10.42
N LEU A 331 -10.08 -0.08 -11.74
CA LEU A 331 -10.03 1.17 -12.51
C LEU A 331 -11.00 1.10 -13.69
N PHE A 332 -12.06 1.88 -13.69
CA PHE A 332 -13.04 1.99 -14.78
C PHE A 332 -13.52 0.62 -15.32
N GLY A 333 -13.82 -0.29 -14.41
CA GLY A 333 -14.25 -1.65 -14.74
C GLY A 333 -13.12 -2.65 -15.00
N TRP A 334 -11.86 -2.24 -15.10
CA TRP A 334 -10.73 -3.14 -15.07
C TRP A 334 -10.48 -3.66 -13.66
N LYS A 335 -10.28 -4.97 -13.52
CA LYS A 335 -9.86 -5.66 -12.32
C LYS A 335 -8.43 -6.12 -12.55
N ILE A 336 -7.54 -5.68 -11.69
CA ILE A 336 -6.10 -5.84 -11.87
C ILE A 336 -5.55 -6.50 -10.63
N GLY A 337 -4.73 -7.50 -10.79
CA GLY A 337 -3.97 -8.13 -9.72
C GLY A 337 -2.51 -8.25 -10.09
N SER A 338 -1.62 -7.96 -9.14
CA SER A 338 -0.18 -8.14 -9.32
C SER A 338 0.47 -8.71 -8.08
N THR A 339 1.56 -9.43 -8.26
CA THR A 339 2.36 -10.02 -7.20
C THR A 339 3.81 -10.16 -7.63
N GLY A 340 4.73 -10.02 -6.69
CA GLY A 340 6.15 -10.17 -6.95
C GLY A 340 6.74 -9.04 -7.78
N VAL A 341 7.74 -9.35 -8.58
CA VAL A 341 8.48 -8.37 -9.40
C VAL A 341 7.86 -8.19 -10.78
N THR A 342 7.95 -6.97 -11.30
CA THR A 342 7.83 -6.65 -12.74
C THR A 342 9.19 -6.85 -13.40
N LEU A 343 9.25 -6.83 -14.73
CA LEU A 343 10.53 -6.84 -15.46
C LEU A 343 11.46 -5.69 -15.06
N GLU A 344 10.89 -4.53 -14.79
CA GLU A 344 11.65 -3.35 -14.39
C GLU A 344 12.12 -3.44 -12.94
N SER A 345 11.25 -3.80 -12.02
CA SER A 345 11.62 -3.96 -10.60
C SER A 345 12.59 -5.13 -10.37
N ALA A 346 12.55 -6.16 -11.21
CA ALA A 346 13.53 -7.25 -11.18
C ALA A 346 14.96 -6.76 -11.40
N LYS A 347 15.16 -5.81 -12.33
CA LYS A 347 16.49 -5.20 -12.57
C LYS A 347 16.99 -4.45 -11.33
N MET A 348 16.11 -3.70 -10.66
CA MET A 348 16.46 -2.98 -9.43
C MET A 348 16.80 -3.94 -8.27
N ASN A 349 16.23 -5.13 -8.28
CA ASN A 349 16.49 -6.19 -7.31
C ASN A 349 17.62 -7.15 -7.71
N ASN A 350 18.36 -6.86 -8.80
CA ASN A 350 19.43 -7.68 -9.35
C ASN A 350 19.00 -9.12 -9.68
N LEU A 351 17.77 -9.32 -10.13
CA LEU A 351 17.25 -10.60 -10.57
C LEU A 351 17.37 -10.75 -12.08
N GLU A 352 17.95 -11.84 -12.52
CA GLU A 352 17.98 -12.22 -13.94
C GLU A 352 16.69 -12.98 -14.28
N VAL A 353 15.73 -12.28 -14.88
CA VAL A 353 14.41 -12.83 -15.18
C VAL A 353 14.11 -12.86 -16.67
N SER A 354 13.14 -13.68 -17.03
CA SER A 354 12.36 -13.61 -18.27
C SER A 354 10.89 -13.39 -17.91
N ALA A 355 10.12 -12.89 -18.88
CA ALA A 355 8.68 -12.85 -18.76
C ALA A 355 8.02 -13.44 -20.00
N THR A 356 6.84 -13.99 -19.81
CA THR A 356 5.95 -14.45 -20.87
C THR A 356 4.59 -13.80 -20.70
N GLN A 357 4.11 -13.19 -21.77
CA GLN A 357 2.77 -12.64 -21.86
C GLN A 357 1.84 -13.64 -22.52
N PHE A 358 0.62 -13.72 -22.04
CA PHE A 358 -0.41 -14.57 -22.60
C PHE A 358 -1.78 -13.90 -22.40
N GLU A 359 -2.67 -14.09 -23.38
CA GLU A 359 -4.00 -13.56 -23.34
C GLU A 359 -4.98 -14.62 -23.82
N ASP A 360 -6.06 -14.83 -23.08
CA ASP A 360 -7.11 -15.78 -23.46
C ASP A 360 -8.40 -15.46 -22.67
N ASN A 361 -9.50 -16.02 -23.13
CA ASN A 361 -10.78 -15.96 -22.44
C ASN A 361 -10.74 -16.77 -21.13
N TYR A 362 -11.34 -16.22 -20.04
CA TYR A 362 -11.36 -16.93 -18.76
C TYR A 362 -12.20 -18.21 -18.78
N ARG A 363 -13.18 -18.34 -19.72
CA ARG A 363 -14.06 -19.51 -19.89
C ARG A 363 -14.36 -19.75 -21.37
N PRO A 364 -14.97 -20.90 -21.73
CA PRO A 364 -15.20 -21.26 -23.14
C PRO A 364 -16.06 -20.24 -23.89
N GLU A 365 -15.76 -20.03 -25.16
CA GLU A 365 -16.45 -19.08 -26.04
C GLU A 365 -17.92 -19.46 -26.36
N PHE A 366 -18.31 -20.72 -26.16
CA PHE A 366 -19.68 -21.15 -26.31
C PHE A 366 -20.60 -20.66 -25.18
N MET A 367 -20.01 -20.10 -24.10
CA MET A 367 -20.79 -19.50 -23.02
C MET A 367 -21.41 -18.15 -23.48
N PRO A 368 -22.59 -17.76 -22.93
CA PRO A 368 -23.26 -16.52 -23.34
C PRO A 368 -22.43 -15.25 -23.21
N THR A 369 -21.50 -15.21 -22.26
CA THR A 369 -20.57 -14.12 -22.06
C THR A 369 -19.17 -14.69 -21.75
N THR A 370 -18.14 -13.99 -22.15
CA THR A 370 -16.75 -14.26 -21.77
C THR A 370 -15.98 -12.96 -21.82
N GLU A 371 -14.84 -12.91 -21.12
CA GLU A 371 -13.94 -11.77 -21.10
C GLU A 371 -12.51 -12.25 -21.24
N ASN A 372 -11.70 -11.47 -21.92
CA ASN A 372 -10.29 -11.70 -22.03
C ASN A 372 -9.57 -11.44 -20.70
N VAL A 373 -8.59 -12.27 -20.42
CA VAL A 373 -7.62 -12.07 -19.33
C VAL A 373 -6.25 -11.84 -19.95
N MET A 374 -5.73 -10.66 -19.76
CA MET A 374 -4.36 -10.31 -20.10
C MET A 374 -3.46 -10.69 -18.93
N MET A 375 -2.37 -11.41 -19.19
CA MET A 375 -1.53 -12.00 -18.15
C MET A 375 -0.06 -11.89 -18.48
N GLU A 376 0.76 -11.80 -17.43
CA GLU A 376 2.21 -11.92 -17.54
C GLU A 376 2.75 -12.74 -16.38
N LEU A 377 3.66 -13.66 -16.66
CA LEU A 377 4.41 -14.45 -15.69
C LEU A 377 5.88 -14.07 -15.76
N VAL A 378 6.45 -13.66 -14.62
CA VAL A 378 7.88 -13.33 -14.48
C VAL A 378 8.57 -14.45 -13.72
N TYR A 379 9.65 -14.99 -14.29
CA TYR A 379 10.39 -16.12 -13.74
C TYR A 379 11.90 -15.97 -13.93
N GLU A 380 12.66 -16.54 -12.99
CA GLU A 380 14.12 -16.51 -13.02
C GLU A 380 14.69 -17.34 -14.19
N LYS A 381 15.72 -16.83 -14.82
CA LYS A 381 16.47 -17.59 -15.81
C LYS A 381 17.24 -18.72 -15.15
N GLY A 382 17.22 -19.90 -15.76
CA GLY A 382 17.96 -21.08 -15.34
C GLY A 382 17.27 -21.93 -14.27
N THR A 383 16.55 -21.33 -13.33
CA THR A 383 15.79 -22.07 -12.30
C THR A 383 14.31 -22.22 -12.65
N ASN A 384 13.79 -21.38 -13.53
CA ASN A 384 12.37 -21.25 -13.86
C ASN A 384 11.48 -20.93 -12.63
N ARG A 385 12.05 -20.49 -11.50
CA ARG A 385 11.32 -20.11 -10.31
C ARG A 385 10.44 -18.90 -10.62
N ILE A 386 9.15 -18.98 -10.28
CA ILE A 386 8.21 -17.88 -10.45
C ILE A 386 8.54 -16.80 -9.40
N VAL A 387 8.73 -15.57 -9.84
CA VAL A 387 9.09 -14.42 -9.01
C VAL A 387 8.11 -13.24 -9.14
N GLY A 388 7.18 -13.32 -10.09
CA GLY A 388 6.15 -12.30 -10.25
C GLY A 388 5.08 -12.71 -11.24
N GLY A 389 3.97 -11.96 -11.24
CA GLY A 389 2.91 -12.13 -12.21
C GLY A 389 1.87 -11.02 -12.11
N GLN A 390 1.24 -10.73 -13.22
CA GLN A 390 0.26 -9.66 -13.41
C GLN A 390 -0.92 -10.19 -14.20
N LEU A 391 -2.14 -9.76 -13.82
CA LEU A 391 -3.38 -10.14 -14.48
C LEU A 391 -4.30 -8.93 -14.57
N MET A 392 -5.01 -8.80 -15.69
CA MET A 392 -5.97 -7.74 -15.91
C MET A 392 -7.14 -8.23 -16.77
N SER A 393 -8.37 -7.91 -16.37
CA SER A 393 -9.59 -8.25 -17.12
C SER A 393 -10.74 -7.32 -16.73
N LYS A 394 -11.77 -7.27 -17.57
CA LYS A 394 -13.09 -6.70 -17.17
C LYS A 394 -13.90 -7.69 -16.33
N TYR A 395 -13.53 -8.97 -16.28
CA TYR A 395 -14.06 -9.96 -15.35
C TYR A 395 -13.22 -9.98 -14.07
N ASP A 396 -13.79 -10.38 -12.93
CA ASP A 396 -13.03 -10.46 -11.68
C ASP A 396 -12.12 -11.70 -11.65
N ILE A 397 -10.84 -11.45 -11.87
CA ILE A 397 -9.76 -12.45 -11.83
C ILE A 397 -8.79 -12.21 -10.67
N THR A 398 -9.10 -11.28 -9.77
CA THR A 398 -8.14 -10.79 -8.77
C THR A 398 -7.68 -11.89 -7.81
N GLN A 399 -8.51 -12.90 -7.53
CA GLN A 399 -8.12 -14.05 -6.70
C GLN A 399 -7.00 -14.89 -7.32
N SER A 400 -6.82 -14.84 -8.63
CA SER A 400 -5.69 -15.51 -9.31
C SER A 400 -4.33 -14.89 -8.97
N ALA A 401 -4.29 -13.60 -8.61
CA ALA A 401 -3.08 -12.98 -8.07
C ALA A 401 -2.66 -13.60 -6.73
N ASN A 402 -3.63 -14.02 -5.90
CA ASN A 402 -3.34 -14.76 -4.66
C ASN A 402 -2.77 -16.15 -4.95
N THR A 403 -3.23 -16.83 -6.01
CA THR A 403 -2.65 -18.11 -6.45
C THR A 403 -1.19 -17.93 -6.88
N LEU A 404 -0.89 -16.90 -7.68
CA LEU A 404 0.49 -16.57 -8.06
C LEU A 404 1.34 -16.15 -6.85
N SER A 405 0.75 -15.43 -5.90
CA SER A 405 1.42 -15.08 -4.64
C SER A 405 1.86 -16.32 -3.85
N LEU A 406 0.99 -17.35 -3.76
CA LEU A 406 1.34 -18.62 -3.14
C LEU A 406 2.43 -19.37 -3.92
N ALA A 407 2.39 -19.31 -5.26
CA ALA A 407 3.42 -19.89 -6.10
C ALA A 407 4.80 -19.26 -5.81
N VAL A 408 4.88 -17.92 -5.76
CA VAL A 408 6.11 -17.19 -5.40
C VAL A 408 6.56 -17.53 -3.98
N GLN A 409 5.65 -17.51 -3.01
CA GLN A 409 5.97 -17.79 -1.60
C GLN A 409 6.54 -19.19 -1.38
N ASN A 410 6.10 -20.16 -2.18
CA ASN A 410 6.54 -21.55 -2.08
C ASN A 410 7.64 -21.91 -3.08
N ASN A 411 8.23 -20.91 -3.75
CA ASN A 411 9.29 -21.09 -4.76
C ASN A 411 8.89 -22.07 -5.87
N MET A 412 7.62 -22.07 -6.28
CA MET A 412 7.16 -22.91 -7.40
C MET A 412 7.83 -22.48 -8.70
N THR A 413 8.03 -23.45 -9.57
CA THR A 413 8.57 -23.23 -10.91
C THR A 413 7.44 -23.06 -11.94
N VAL A 414 7.82 -22.64 -13.14
CA VAL A 414 6.90 -22.58 -14.30
C VAL A 414 6.28 -23.94 -14.56
N GLU A 415 7.08 -25.03 -14.44
CA GLU A 415 6.64 -26.41 -14.61
C GLU A 415 5.56 -26.81 -13.60
N ASP A 416 5.75 -26.44 -12.33
CA ASP A 416 4.79 -26.71 -11.27
C ASP A 416 3.45 -26.05 -11.56
N LEU A 417 3.45 -24.77 -11.96
CA LEU A 417 2.22 -24.04 -12.28
C LEU A 417 1.55 -24.57 -13.55
N ALA A 418 2.33 -24.93 -14.57
CA ALA A 418 1.81 -25.45 -15.83
C ALA A 418 1.00 -26.73 -15.66
N LEU A 419 1.33 -27.54 -14.66
CA LEU A 419 0.72 -28.84 -14.38
C LEU A 419 -0.07 -28.88 -13.06
N SER A 420 -0.26 -27.72 -12.40
CA SER A 420 -1.10 -27.63 -11.20
C SER A 420 -2.51 -28.11 -11.47
N ASP A 421 -3.06 -28.89 -10.54
CA ASP A 421 -4.45 -29.38 -10.58
C ASP A 421 -5.41 -28.25 -10.24
N PHE A 422 -5.96 -27.62 -11.26
CA PHE A 422 -7.05 -26.65 -11.12
C PHE A 422 -8.37 -27.28 -11.60
N PHE A 423 -9.46 -26.94 -10.95
CA PHE A 423 -10.77 -27.48 -11.34
C PHE A 423 -11.18 -27.03 -12.73
N PHE A 424 -12.05 -27.81 -13.38
CA PHE A 424 -12.74 -27.42 -14.60
C PHE A 424 -14.25 -27.48 -14.43
N GLN A 425 -14.92 -26.39 -14.82
CA GLN A 425 -16.35 -26.35 -15.00
C GLN A 425 -16.67 -25.18 -15.98
N PRO A 426 -17.43 -25.43 -17.09
CA PRO A 426 -17.58 -24.45 -18.19
C PRO A 426 -18.11 -23.07 -17.80
N HIS A 427 -18.84 -22.93 -16.69
CA HIS A 427 -19.28 -21.63 -16.20
C HIS A 427 -18.12 -20.78 -15.67
N PHE A 428 -17.04 -21.38 -15.22
CA PHE A 428 -15.97 -20.71 -14.50
C PHE A 428 -14.62 -20.76 -15.21
N ASP A 429 -14.37 -21.81 -16.01
CA ASP A 429 -13.05 -22.09 -16.54
C ASP A 429 -13.08 -22.97 -17.80
N ARG A 430 -11.89 -23.20 -18.38
CA ARG A 430 -11.59 -24.18 -19.42
C ARG A 430 -10.95 -25.44 -18.81
N PRO A 431 -10.85 -26.57 -19.56
CA PRO A 431 -10.12 -27.76 -19.10
C PRO A 431 -8.69 -27.48 -18.63
N TRP A 432 -8.02 -26.50 -19.25
CA TRP A 432 -6.83 -25.86 -18.73
C TRP A 432 -7.19 -24.46 -18.23
N ASN A 433 -6.97 -24.21 -16.93
CA ASN A 433 -7.11 -22.89 -16.37
C ASN A 433 -6.17 -21.90 -17.07
N TYR A 434 -6.56 -20.65 -17.22
CA TYR A 434 -5.72 -19.63 -17.87
C TYR A 434 -4.36 -19.46 -17.22
N LEU A 435 -4.20 -19.75 -15.91
CA LEU A 435 -2.88 -19.75 -15.25
C LEU A 435 -2.02 -20.95 -15.72
N ASN A 436 -2.61 -22.14 -15.94
CA ASN A 436 -1.88 -23.25 -16.54
C ASN A 436 -1.42 -22.89 -17.97
N LEU A 437 -2.33 -22.27 -18.77
CA LEU A 437 -2.01 -21.88 -20.15
C LEU A 437 -0.91 -20.81 -20.19
N LEU A 438 -0.93 -19.84 -19.29
CA LEU A 438 0.15 -18.86 -19.13
C LEU A 438 1.49 -19.55 -18.85
N ALA A 439 1.51 -20.48 -17.90
CA ALA A 439 2.73 -21.22 -17.56
C ALA A 439 3.18 -22.16 -18.70
N GLN A 440 2.26 -22.80 -19.43
CA GLN A 440 2.58 -23.59 -20.63
C GLN A 440 3.16 -22.72 -21.75
N ALA A 441 2.65 -21.50 -21.95
CA ALA A 441 3.24 -20.54 -22.87
C ALA A 441 4.68 -20.18 -22.45
N ALA A 442 4.92 -19.99 -21.15
CA ALA A 442 6.25 -19.73 -20.62
C ALA A 442 7.20 -20.93 -20.85
N LEU A 443 6.74 -22.17 -20.67
CA LEU A 443 7.54 -23.37 -21.02
C LEU A 443 7.92 -23.40 -22.51
N ASN A 444 7.00 -23.04 -23.40
CA ASN A 444 7.29 -22.96 -24.82
C ASN A 444 8.34 -21.88 -25.13
N ASP A 445 8.33 -20.76 -24.42
CA ASP A 445 9.33 -19.70 -24.59
C ASP A 445 10.70 -20.09 -24.03
N ILE A 446 10.74 -20.84 -22.93
CA ILE A 446 11.97 -21.41 -22.35
C ILE A 446 12.60 -22.42 -23.34
N ALA A 447 11.78 -23.28 -23.93
CA ALA A 447 12.26 -24.30 -24.86
C ALA A 447 12.80 -23.75 -26.20
N LYS A 448 12.47 -22.49 -26.57
CA LYS A 448 12.96 -21.81 -27.77
C LYS A 448 14.32 -21.13 -27.58
N LYS A 449 14.79 -20.97 -26.38
CA LYS A 449 16.06 -20.32 -26.01
C LYS A 449 17.17 -21.32 -25.81
#